data_d57f90e1915b72e36e1ffd4bd10063ce
#
_entry.id   d57f90e1915b72e36e1ffd4bd10063ce
#
_cell.length_a   1.000
_cell.length_b   1.000
_cell.length_c   1.000
_cell.angle_alpha   90.00
_cell.angle_beta   90.00
_cell.angle_gamma   90.00
#
_symmetry.space_group_name_H-M   'P 1'
#
loop_
_entity.id
_entity.type
_entity.pdbx_description
1 polymer ?
#
loop_
_entity_poly.entity_id
_entity_poly.type
_entity_poly.pdbx_seq_one_letter_code
_entity_poly.pdbx_strand_id
1 'polypeptide(L)'
;MTASWSPTTRETDALQRHAHVQRLPRVDAVWPWLADRHGLIAAVDAPHAAHPERFNFGELAERIATAAAAFRRHGVNDGDVVALFAENSPRWLVADQGLMRAGAADAVRGASAPVEELRYILSDCRATALVVQNADVWRRLALPPEQRAQLRFVLQLEGEPAEGAMGWEAFLASGAGLDPVGPAGGRDAVATVLYTSGTTGQPKGVPLTHANLLHQMSSLACVAYPEPGAPVLSVLPIWHAYERSASYFFLSCGCTQTYTTIKQLKKDLPRVRPIAMATVPRLWEAVQAGFEDVLKTFPPSRQRLLRAALANSAAQRKAVRTARNLLLEPVSASGRLRACGSAALRWPLHALASTLIWPKLRRQLSGGQLAYPISGGGAIAPHIDAFFEAVGIELLVGYGLTETSPVVSCRRPWRNIRGSSGLPMPQTEFRIVDPDNGQPLGFRQRGRVM
;
A
#
# COMPACT_ATOMS: atom_id res chain seq x y z
N MET A 1 13.25 21.60 -18.53
CA MET A 1 14.16 21.45 -17.38
C MET A 1 13.79 20.17 -16.69
N THR A 2 14.65 19.16 -16.69
CA THR A 2 14.54 17.99 -15.82
C THR A 2 14.78 18.45 -14.40
N ALA A 3 13.75 18.40 -13.56
CA ALA A 3 13.94 18.66 -12.15
C ALA A 3 14.71 17.48 -11.54
N SER A 4 16.01 17.61 -11.39
CA SER A 4 16.81 16.66 -10.63
C SER A 4 16.47 16.86 -9.15
N TRP A 5 15.94 15.82 -8.53
CA TRP A 5 15.72 15.78 -7.10
C TRP A 5 16.97 15.22 -6.41
N SER A 6 17.42 15.91 -5.38
CA SER A 6 18.48 15.42 -4.50
C SER A 6 17.89 15.09 -3.13
N PRO A 7 18.11 13.87 -2.61
CA PRO A 7 17.60 13.47 -1.32
C PRO A 7 18.20 14.31 -0.20
N THR A 8 17.43 14.56 0.85
CA THR A 8 17.93 15.11 2.12
C THR A 8 18.81 14.07 2.82
N THR A 9 19.66 14.52 3.78
CA THR A 9 20.47 13.59 4.61
C THR A 9 19.62 12.47 5.21
N ARG A 10 18.45 12.82 5.77
CA ARG A 10 17.53 11.83 6.37
C ARG A 10 17.00 10.81 5.35
N GLU A 11 16.66 11.25 4.15
CA GLU A 11 16.24 10.35 3.07
C GLU A 11 17.40 9.49 2.59
N THR A 12 18.60 10.04 2.49
CA THR A 12 19.82 9.28 2.15
C THR A 12 20.08 8.20 3.18
N ASP A 13 20.02 8.51 4.47
CA ASP A 13 20.21 7.55 5.55
C ASP A 13 19.15 6.44 5.51
N ALA A 14 17.89 6.79 5.26
CA ALA A 14 16.80 5.83 5.14
C ALA A 14 16.96 4.93 3.90
N LEU A 15 17.34 5.49 2.77
CA LEU A 15 17.62 4.74 1.53
C LEU A 15 18.83 3.81 1.72
N GLN A 16 19.88 4.26 2.42
CA GLN A 16 21.04 3.42 2.74
C GLN A 16 20.69 2.23 3.62
N ARG A 17 19.85 2.43 4.65
CA ARG A 17 19.33 1.34 5.48
C ARG A 17 18.58 0.29 4.66
N HIS A 18 17.90 0.70 3.58
CA HIS A 18 17.17 -0.17 2.66
C HIS A 18 17.95 -0.61 1.41
N ALA A 19 19.22 -0.21 1.27
CA ALA A 19 20.05 -0.54 0.11
C ALA A 19 20.22 -2.06 -0.09
N HIS A 20 20.10 -2.87 0.96
CA HIS A 20 20.15 -4.32 0.86
C HIS A 20 18.98 -4.87 0.03
N VAL A 21 17.75 -4.31 0.18
CA VAL A 21 16.59 -4.71 -0.64
C VAL A 21 16.84 -4.45 -2.12
N GLN A 22 17.45 -3.32 -2.46
CA GLN A 22 17.80 -3.01 -3.84
C GLN A 22 18.78 -4.03 -4.46
N ARG A 23 19.59 -4.71 -3.65
CA ARG A 23 20.57 -5.71 -4.12
C ARG A 23 20.02 -7.12 -4.21
N LEU A 24 18.82 -7.38 -3.69
CA LEU A 24 18.21 -8.71 -3.75
C LEU A 24 18.03 -9.16 -5.20
N PRO A 25 18.25 -10.44 -5.51
CA PRO A 25 18.04 -10.98 -6.84
C PRO A 25 16.56 -11.03 -7.22
N ARG A 26 15.67 -11.18 -6.23
CA ARG A 26 14.22 -11.32 -6.40
C ARG A 26 13.51 -10.86 -5.13
N VAL A 27 12.20 -10.59 -5.22
CA VAL A 27 11.38 -10.15 -4.09
C VAL A 27 11.35 -11.20 -2.97
N ASP A 28 11.17 -12.46 -3.32
CA ASP A 28 11.09 -13.57 -2.36
C ASP A 28 12.39 -13.79 -1.54
N ALA A 29 13.52 -13.26 -2.00
CA ALA A 29 14.79 -13.31 -1.25
C ALA A 29 14.80 -12.42 0.01
N VAL A 30 13.80 -11.56 0.20
CA VAL A 30 13.68 -10.73 1.41
C VAL A 30 13.34 -11.56 2.65
N TRP A 31 12.59 -12.65 2.49
CA TRP A 31 12.06 -13.42 3.64
C TRP A 31 13.12 -14.13 4.46
N PRO A 32 14.09 -14.86 3.87
CA PRO A 32 15.20 -15.43 4.63
C PRO A 32 16.01 -14.36 5.37
N TRP A 33 16.23 -13.19 4.74
CA TRP A 33 16.93 -12.07 5.35
C TRP A 33 16.18 -11.49 6.56
N LEU A 34 14.84 -11.37 6.47
CA LEU A 34 13.99 -10.91 7.57
C LEU A 34 13.93 -11.95 8.70
N ALA A 35 13.86 -13.24 8.38
CA ALA A 35 13.87 -14.32 9.37
C ALA A 35 15.15 -14.32 10.18
N ASP A 36 16.30 -14.15 9.54
CA ASP A 36 17.61 -14.08 10.20
C ASP A 36 17.70 -12.90 11.19
N ARG A 37 17.19 -11.74 10.82
CA ARG A 37 17.36 -10.49 11.60
C ARG A 37 16.21 -10.17 12.53
N HIS A 38 15.01 -10.56 12.17
CA HIS A 38 13.76 -10.16 12.83
C HIS A 38 12.86 -11.37 13.11
N GLY A 39 13.40 -12.58 13.12
CA GLY A 39 12.65 -13.83 13.17
C GLY A 39 11.58 -13.88 14.26
N LEU A 40 11.83 -13.31 15.44
CA LEU A 40 10.89 -13.28 16.55
C LEU A 40 9.88 -12.12 16.53
N ILE A 41 10.07 -11.13 15.66
CA ILE A 41 9.13 -10.01 15.53
C ILE A 41 7.88 -10.51 14.80
N ALA A 42 6.70 -10.14 15.29
CA ALA A 42 5.45 -10.43 14.60
C ALA A 42 5.44 -9.73 13.22
N ALA A 43 5.26 -10.51 12.17
CA ALA A 43 5.22 -10.01 10.79
C ALA A 43 3.80 -9.67 10.37
N VAL A 44 2.85 -10.60 10.57
CA VAL A 44 1.46 -10.45 10.15
C VAL A 44 0.49 -10.85 11.25
N ASP A 45 -0.66 -10.17 11.30
CA ASP A 45 -1.78 -10.43 12.22
C ASP A 45 -3.10 -10.26 11.46
N ALA A 46 -3.94 -11.29 11.43
CA ALA A 46 -5.25 -11.30 10.78
C ALA A 46 -6.36 -11.65 11.77
N PRO A 47 -6.72 -10.74 12.69
CA PRO A 47 -7.63 -11.03 13.79
C PRO A 47 -9.10 -11.23 13.35
N HIS A 48 -9.45 -10.84 12.13
CA HIS A 48 -10.81 -10.92 11.58
C HIS A 48 -10.96 -12.02 10.51
N ALA A 49 -9.90 -12.79 10.24
CA ALA A 49 -10.00 -13.96 9.37
C ALA A 49 -10.93 -15.01 9.98
N ALA A 50 -11.51 -15.88 9.15
CA ALA A 50 -12.34 -17.01 9.61
C ALA A 50 -11.55 -17.90 10.60
N HIS A 51 -10.26 -18.04 10.34
CA HIS A 51 -9.28 -18.63 11.27
C HIS A 51 -8.23 -17.54 11.55
N PRO A 52 -8.28 -16.86 12.71
CA PRO A 52 -7.30 -15.84 13.04
C PRO A 52 -5.87 -16.40 13.02
N GLU A 53 -5.00 -15.76 12.28
CA GLU A 53 -3.61 -16.18 12.10
C GLU A 53 -2.67 -15.04 12.46
N ARG A 54 -1.58 -15.39 13.12
CA ARG A 54 -0.50 -14.47 13.45
C ARG A 54 0.82 -15.21 13.31
N PHE A 55 1.72 -14.66 12.49
CA PHE A 55 3.05 -15.22 12.27
C PHE A 55 4.13 -14.20 12.60
N ASN A 56 5.25 -14.66 13.17
CA ASN A 56 6.48 -13.89 13.18
C ASN A 56 7.22 -14.04 11.83
N PHE A 57 8.32 -13.31 11.64
CA PHE A 57 9.07 -13.35 10.37
C PHE A 57 9.72 -14.72 10.13
N GLY A 58 10.15 -15.44 11.17
CA GLY A 58 10.69 -16.79 11.05
C GLY A 58 9.65 -17.77 10.54
N GLU A 59 8.49 -17.82 11.20
CA GLU A 59 7.35 -18.67 10.81
C GLU A 59 6.84 -18.35 9.41
N LEU A 60 6.79 -17.05 9.06
CA LEU A 60 6.35 -16.61 7.72
C LEU A 60 7.31 -17.09 6.63
N ALA A 61 8.61 -16.93 6.85
CA ALA A 61 9.65 -17.37 5.90
C ALA A 61 9.62 -18.91 5.70
N GLU A 62 9.43 -19.67 6.77
CA GLU A 62 9.30 -21.14 6.71
C GLU A 62 8.06 -21.54 5.90
N ARG A 63 6.89 -20.93 6.18
CA ARG A 63 5.66 -21.19 5.43
C ARG A 63 5.77 -20.86 3.95
N ILE A 64 6.44 -19.75 3.60
CA ILE A 64 6.72 -19.37 2.21
C ILE A 64 7.62 -20.41 1.53
N ALA A 65 8.66 -20.89 2.20
CA ALA A 65 9.54 -21.95 1.68
C ALA A 65 8.79 -23.25 1.46
N THR A 66 7.97 -23.66 2.43
CA THR A 66 7.12 -24.87 2.36
C THR A 66 6.10 -24.75 1.21
N ALA A 67 5.44 -23.59 1.07
CA ALA A 67 4.51 -23.35 -0.03
C ALA A 67 5.20 -23.41 -1.40
N ALA A 68 6.42 -22.88 -1.52
CA ALA A 68 7.19 -22.95 -2.77
C ALA A 68 7.51 -24.41 -3.14
N ALA A 69 7.94 -25.22 -2.17
CA ALA A 69 8.18 -26.65 -2.37
C ALA A 69 6.90 -27.40 -2.76
N ALA A 70 5.77 -27.07 -2.13
CA ALA A 70 4.47 -27.63 -2.49
C ALA A 70 4.04 -27.24 -3.91
N PHE A 71 4.20 -25.99 -4.31
CA PHE A 71 3.91 -25.53 -5.68
C PHE A 71 4.74 -26.32 -6.71
N ARG A 72 6.05 -26.47 -6.47
CA ARG A 72 6.92 -27.27 -7.34
C ARG A 72 6.49 -28.74 -7.40
N ARG A 73 6.15 -29.35 -6.27
CA ARG A 73 5.63 -30.72 -6.21
C ARG A 73 4.37 -30.92 -7.03
N HIS A 74 3.50 -29.90 -7.04
CA HIS A 74 2.27 -29.91 -7.84
C HIS A 74 2.46 -29.42 -9.28
N GLY A 75 3.71 -29.36 -9.75
CA GLY A 75 4.06 -29.14 -11.15
C GLY A 75 4.12 -27.67 -11.58
N VAL A 76 4.21 -26.72 -10.63
CA VAL A 76 4.51 -25.31 -10.98
C VAL A 76 5.99 -25.21 -11.42
N ASN A 77 6.22 -24.68 -12.61
CA ASN A 77 7.53 -24.52 -13.21
C ASN A 77 7.93 -23.05 -13.30
N ASP A 78 9.21 -22.82 -13.61
CA ASP A 78 9.72 -21.48 -13.85
C ASP A 78 9.02 -20.84 -15.04
N GLY A 79 8.56 -19.60 -14.85
CA GLY A 79 7.84 -18.83 -15.87
C GLY A 79 6.35 -19.17 -15.99
N ASP A 80 5.82 -20.14 -15.21
CA ASP A 80 4.39 -20.34 -15.13
C ASP A 80 3.67 -19.12 -14.56
N VAL A 81 2.40 -18.96 -14.93
CA VAL A 81 1.49 -18.00 -14.31
C VAL A 81 0.41 -18.79 -13.56
N VAL A 82 0.18 -18.45 -12.30
CA VAL A 82 -0.87 -19.01 -11.45
C VAL A 82 -1.87 -17.94 -11.09
N ALA A 83 -3.16 -18.14 -11.40
CA ALA A 83 -4.18 -17.18 -11.01
C ALA A 83 -4.41 -17.26 -9.49
N LEU A 84 -4.52 -16.09 -8.82
CA LEU A 84 -4.76 -16.01 -7.38
C LEU A 84 -5.93 -15.05 -7.10
N PHE A 85 -7.10 -15.62 -6.80
CA PHE A 85 -8.35 -14.91 -6.60
C PHE A 85 -8.78 -14.96 -5.13
N ALA A 86 -8.25 -14.03 -4.33
CA ALA A 86 -8.51 -13.95 -2.91
C ALA A 86 -8.32 -12.55 -2.35
N GLU A 87 -8.88 -12.29 -1.17
CA GLU A 87 -8.70 -11.04 -0.44
C GLU A 87 -7.47 -11.11 0.48
N ASN A 88 -7.14 -9.98 1.11
CA ASN A 88 -5.98 -9.83 1.99
C ASN A 88 -5.99 -10.86 3.14
N SER A 89 -4.95 -11.67 3.23
CA SER A 89 -4.74 -12.59 4.36
C SER A 89 -3.27 -13.03 4.45
N PRO A 90 -2.84 -13.59 5.59
CA PRO A 90 -1.53 -14.23 5.68
C PRO A 90 -1.35 -15.37 4.67
N ARG A 91 -2.41 -16.15 4.39
CA ARG A 91 -2.39 -17.24 3.41
C ARG A 91 -2.21 -16.72 1.98
N TRP A 92 -2.85 -15.58 1.67
CA TRP A 92 -2.63 -14.88 0.41
C TRP A 92 -1.14 -14.54 0.23
N LEU A 93 -0.53 -13.93 1.24
CA LEU A 93 0.89 -13.52 1.21
C LEU A 93 1.82 -14.74 1.08
N VAL A 94 1.54 -15.83 1.80
CA VAL A 94 2.32 -17.06 1.70
C VAL A 94 2.19 -17.69 0.32
N ALA A 95 0.99 -17.71 -0.27
CA ALA A 95 0.78 -18.24 -1.62
C ALA A 95 1.51 -17.37 -2.68
N ASP A 96 1.35 -16.06 -2.63
CA ASP A 96 2.01 -15.08 -3.50
C ASP A 96 3.54 -15.23 -3.48
N GLN A 97 4.13 -15.18 -2.30
CA GLN A 97 5.58 -15.26 -2.14
C GLN A 97 6.13 -16.69 -2.37
N GLY A 98 5.30 -17.70 -2.08
CA GLY A 98 5.59 -19.09 -2.41
C GLY A 98 5.66 -19.32 -3.92
N LEU A 99 4.74 -18.74 -4.69
CA LEU A 99 4.78 -18.76 -6.17
C LEU A 99 6.01 -18.06 -6.72
N MET A 100 6.31 -16.86 -6.23
CA MET A 100 7.54 -16.16 -6.62
C MET A 100 8.77 -17.00 -6.33
N ARG A 101 8.88 -17.60 -5.14
CA ARG A 101 10.00 -18.46 -4.75
C ARG A 101 10.05 -19.76 -5.56
N ALA A 102 8.91 -20.26 -6.02
CA ALA A 102 8.83 -21.38 -6.97
C ALA A 102 9.16 -20.98 -8.42
N GLY A 103 9.51 -19.73 -8.71
CA GLY A 103 9.87 -19.25 -10.04
C GLY A 103 8.67 -18.87 -10.93
N ALA A 104 7.47 -18.87 -10.41
CA ALA A 104 6.25 -18.50 -11.11
C ALA A 104 5.83 -17.06 -10.81
N ALA A 105 5.00 -16.51 -11.69
CA ALA A 105 4.27 -15.27 -11.45
C ALA A 105 2.84 -15.57 -10.99
N ASP A 106 2.24 -14.70 -10.20
CA ASP A 106 0.81 -14.72 -9.96
C ASP A 106 0.04 -13.75 -10.87
N ALA A 107 -1.21 -14.09 -11.19
CA ALA A 107 -2.18 -13.19 -11.79
C ALA A 107 -3.30 -12.95 -10.76
N VAL A 108 -3.36 -11.74 -10.20
CA VAL A 108 -4.13 -11.50 -8.98
C VAL A 108 -5.42 -10.72 -9.20
N ARG A 109 -6.47 -11.11 -8.45
CA ARG A 109 -7.73 -10.38 -8.39
C ARG A 109 -8.46 -10.66 -7.07
N GLY A 110 -9.34 -9.73 -6.65
CA GLY A 110 -10.19 -9.95 -5.48
C GLY A 110 -11.21 -11.06 -5.70
N ALA A 111 -11.48 -11.84 -4.68
CA ALA A 111 -12.46 -12.93 -4.70
C ALA A 111 -13.89 -12.47 -5.04
N SER A 112 -14.21 -11.20 -4.72
CA SER A 112 -15.52 -10.58 -4.96
C SER A 112 -15.72 -10.04 -6.38
N ALA A 113 -14.71 -10.10 -7.25
CA ALA A 113 -14.81 -9.63 -8.63
C ALA A 113 -15.89 -10.39 -9.44
N PRO A 114 -16.46 -9.76 -10.49
CA PRO A 114 -17.40 -10.44 -11.38
C PRO A 114 -16.83 -11.73 -11.96
N VAL A 115 -17.66 -12.76 -12.05
CA VAL A 115 -17.22 -14.10 -12.52
C VAL A 115 -16.63 -14.04 -13.91
N GLU A 116 -17.24 -13.27 -14.80
CA GLU A 116 -16.78 -13.12 -16.18
C GLU A 116 -15.39 -12.46 -16.24
N GLU A 117 -15.11 -11.55 -15.34
CA GLU A 117 -13.78 -10.93 -15.20
C GLU A 117 -12.74 -11.96 -14.73
N LEU A 118 -13.08 -12.78 -13.74
CA LEU A 118 -12.18 -13.82 -13.23
C LEU A 118 -11.89 -14.89 -14.29
N ARG A 119 -12.91 -15.32 -15.06
CA ARG A 119 -12.74 -16.24 -16.17
C ARG A 119 -11.87 -15.66 -17.29
N TYR A 120 -12.10 -14.37 -17.61
CA TYR A 120 -11.29 -13.65 -18.58
C TYR A 120 -9.81 -13.63 -18.16
N ILE A 121 -9.52 -13.22 -16.92
CA ILE A 121 -8.16 -13.16 -16.38
C ILE A 121 -7.48 -14.54 -16.46
N LEU A 122 -8.18 -15.61 -16.05
CA LEU A 122 -7.66 -16.97 -16.09
C LEU A 122 -7.23 -17.39 -17.50
N SER A 123 -8.04 -17.04 -18.50
CA SER A 123 -7.78 -17.35 -19.89
C SER A 123 -6.68 -16.46 -20.50
N ASP A 124 -6.74 -15.14 -20.25
CA ASP A 124 -5.85 -14.15 -20.82
C ASP A 124 -4.39 -14.36 -20.34
N CYS A 125 -4.20 -14.62 -19.04
CA CYS A 125 -2.87 -14.90 -18.48
C CYS A 125 -2.40 -16.34 -18.72
N ARG A 126 -3.22 -17.19 -19.35
CA ARG A 126 -2.94 -18.63 -19.59
C ARG A 126 -2.52 -19.34 -18.32
N ALA A 127 -3.29 -19.12 -17.23
CA ALA A 127 -2.96 -19.68 -15.94
C ALA A 127 -2.85 -21.21 -15.98
N THR A 128 -1.76 -21.76 -15.43
CA THR A 128 -1.49 -23.20 -15.37
C THR A 128 -2.07 -23.87 -14.12
N ALA A 129 -2.41 -23.05 -13.11
CA ALA A 129 -3.07 -23.47 -11.89
C ALA A 129 -3.88 -22.30 -11.31
N LEU A 130 -4.72 -22.56 -10.33
CA LEU A 130 -5.62 -21.60 -9.72
C LEU A 130 -5.58 -21.68 -8.21
N VAL A 131 -5.41 -20.56 -7.54
CA VAL A 131 -5.58 -20.38 -6.09
C VAL A 131 -6.84 -19.55 -5.88
N VAL A 132 -7.78 -20.05 -5.08
CA VAL A 132 -9.03 -19.34 -4.73
C VAL A 132 -9.14 -19.16 -3.23
N GLN A 133 -9.85 -18.12 -2.81
CA GLN A 133 -10.07 -17.86 -1.38
C GLN A 133 -10.79 -19.04 -0.71
N ASN A 134 -11.93 -19.45 -1.24
CA ASN A 134 -12.79 -20.47 -0.63
C ASN A 134 -13.62 -21.23 -1.67
N ALA A 135 -14.39 -22.21 -1.19
CA ALA A 135 -15.25 -23.05 -2.01
C ALA A 135 -16.28 -22.27 -2.84
N ASP A 136 -16.77 -21.14 -2.33
CA ASP A 136 -17.78 -20.34 -3.03
C ASP A 136 -17.20 -19.66 -4.28
N VAL A 137 -15.96 -19.16 -4.20
CA VAL A 137 -15.27 -18.61 -5.37
C VAL A 137 -15.06 -19.70 -6.42
N TRP A 138 -14.61 -20.89 -6.02
CA TRP A 138 -14.41 -22.01 -6.92
C TRP A 138 -15.70 -22.46 -7.62
N ARG A 139 -16.77 -22.69 -6.85
CA ARG A 139 -18.08 -23.10 -7.40
C ARG A 139 -18.66 -22.03 -8.33
N ARG A 140 -18.56 -20.74 -7.94
CA ARG A 140 -19.06 -19.62 -8.72
C ARG A 140 -18.35 -19.47 -10.07
N LEU A 141 -17.06 -19.78 -10.14
CA LEU A 141 -16.30 -19.78 -11.38
C LEU A 141 -16.91 -20.72 -12.44
N ALA A 142 -17.47 -21.86 -12.05
CA ALA A 142 -18.16 -22.82 -12.94
C ALA A 142 -17.45 -22.96 -14.29
N LEU A 143 -16.13 -23.25 -14.24
CA LEU A 143 -15.28 -23.28 -15.44
C LEU A 143 -15.77 -24.37 -16.43
N PRO A 144 -15.80 -24.06 -17.73
CA PRO A 144 -16.01 -25.06 -18.78
C PRO A 144 -14.99 -26.20 -18.66
N PRO A 145 -15.34 -27.45 -19.01
CA PRO A 145 -14.44 -28.60 -18.90
C PRO A 145 -13.08 -28.38 -19.55
N GLU A 146 -13.04 -27.68 -20.68
CA GLU A 146 -11.82 -27.35 -21.44
C GLU A 146 -10.87 -26.43 -20.64
N GLN A 147 -11.41 -25.39 -20.01
CA GLN A 147 -10.61 -24.51 -19.16
C GLN A 147 -10.17 -25.21 -17.87
N ARG A 148 -11.05 -26.03 -17.28
CA ARG A 148 -10.71 -26.83 -16.10
C ARG A 148 -9.58 -27.83 -16.39
N ALA A 149 -9.57 -28.46 -17.54
CA ALA A 149 -8.54 -29.40 -17.98
C ALA A 149 -7.16 -28.77 -18.19
N GLN A 150 -7.10 -27.45 -18.37
CA GLN A 150 -5.83 -26.71 -18.49
C GLN A 150 -5.16 -26.47 -17.12
N LEU A 151 -5.92 -26.55 -16.03
CA LEU A 151 -5.40 -26.34 -14.69
C LEU A 151 -4.81 -27.63 -14.14
N ARG A 152 -3.53 -27.59 -13.74
CA ARG A 152 -2.85 -28.70 -13.09
C ARG A 152 -3.48 -29.01 -11.73
N PHE A 153 -3.87 -27.97 -10.99
CA PHE A 153 -4.58 -28.09 -9.72
C PHE A 153 -5.37 -26.80 -9.41
N VAL A 154 -6.29 -26.94 -8.46
CA VAL A 154 -6.97 -25.80 -7.81
C VAL A 154 -6.66 -25.86 -6.32
N LEU A 155 -6.15 -24.77 -5.75
CA LEU A 155 -5.85 -24.61 -4.34
C LEU A 155 -6.89 -23.69 -3.69
N GLN A 156 -7.47 -24.13 -2.58
CA GLN A 156 -8.39 -23.34 -1.76
C GLN A 156 -7.71 -22.92 -0.46
N LEU A 157 -7.69 -21.60 -0.19
CA LEU A 157 -7.00 -21.04 0.98
C LEU A 157 -7.77 -21.20 2.28
N GLU A 158 -9.11 -21.16 2.24
CA GLU A 158 -9.96 -21.11 3.43
C GLU A 158 -11.11 -22.13 3.37
N GLY A 159 -11.48 -22.67 4.55
CA GLY A 159 -12.61 -23.57 4.70
C GLY A 159 -12.37 -24.99 4.17
N GLU A 160 -13.41 -25.83 4.25
CA GLU A 160 -13.36 -27.18 3.71
C GLU A 160 -13.24 -27.18 2.19
N PRO A 161 -12.31 -27.96 1.60
CA PRO A 161 -12.08 -27.95 0.17
C PRO A 161 -13.31 -28.47 -0.59
N ALA A 162 -13.70 -27.75 -1.64
CA ALA A 162 -14.73 -28.19 -2.55
C ALA A 162 -14.21 -29.32 -3.45
N GLU A 163 -15.13 -30.04 -4.08
CA GLU A 163 -14.78 -31.09 -5.04
C GLU A 163 -13.86 -30.57 -6.16
N GLY A 164 -12.76 -31.28 -6.37
CA GLY A 164 -11.74 -30.93 -7.36
C GLY A 164 -10.82 -29.79 -6.96
N ALA A 165 -10.85 -29.35 -5.70
CA ALA A 165 -9.89 -28.42 -5.12
C ALA A 165 -9.11 -29.08 -3.97
N MET A 166 -7.85 -28.67 -3.80
CA MET A 166 -7.00 -29.06 -2.67
C MET A 166 -7.12 -28.00 -1.57
N GLY A 167 -7.24 -28.43 -0.32
CA GLY A 167 -7.25 -27.53 0.82
C GLY A 167 -5.85 -27.07 1.22
N TRP A 168 -5.76 -25.89 1.83
CA TRP A 168 -4.52 -25.22 2.22
C TRP A 168 -3.60 -26.07 3.10
N GLU A 169 -4.12 -26.73 4.14
CA GLU A 169 -3.31 -27.52 5.07
C GLU A 169 -2.71 -28.77 4.40
N ALA A 170 -3.48 -29.46 3.56
CA ALA A 170 -3.00 -30.59 2.79
C ALA A 170 -1.94 -30.16 1.76
N PHE A 171 -2.13 -28.99 1.16
CA PHE A 171 -1.16 -28.40 0.23
C PHE A 171 0.17 -28.12 0.95
N LEU A 172 0.17 -27.40 2.07
CA LEU A 172 1.40 -27.13 2.83
C LEU A 172 2.07 -28.41 3.31
N ALA A 173 1.29 -29.38 3.84
CA ALA A 173 1.82 -30.67 4.26
C ALA A 173 2.55 -31.39 3.13
N SER A 174 2.12 -31.23 1.88
CA SER A 174 2.76 -31.83 0.71
C SER A 174 4.16 -31.26 0.43
N GLY A 175 4.46 -30.03 0.85
CA GLY A 175 5.76 -29.40 0.70
C GLY A 175 6.68 -29.58 1.92
N ALA A 176 6.16 -30.07 3.04
CA ALA A 176 6.93 -30.19 4.27
C ALA A 176 8.07 -31.20 4.12
N GLY A 177 9.24 -30.84 4.62
CA GLY A 177 10.45 -31.69 4.58
C GLY A 177 11.09 -31.82 3.20
N LEU A 178 10.62 -31.11 2.18
CA LEU A 178 11.27 -31.04 0.88
C LEU A 178 12.39 -29.99 0.90
N ASP A 179 13.41 -30.23 0.09
CA ASP A 179 14.51 -29.27 -0.05
C ASP A 179 13.98 -27.89 -0.51
N PRO A 180 14.54 -26.79 0.04
CA PRO A 180 14.16 -25.45 -0.37
C PRO A 180 14.41 -25.26 -1.88
N VAL A 181 13.34 -24.83 -2.56
CA VAL A 181 13.45 -24.47 -3.99
C VAL A 181 14.22 -23.18 -4.11
N GLY A 182 15.35 -23.25 -4.83
CA GLY A 182 16.04 -22.05 -5.28
C GLY A 182 15.28 -21.41 -6.44
N PRO A 183 15.04 -20.09 -6.44
CA PRO A 183 14.39 -19.44 -7.55
C PRO A 183 15.27 -19.50 -8.80
N ALA A 184 14.75 -20.00 -9.91
CA ALA A 184 15.32 -19.79 -11.21
C ALA A 184 14.89 -18.42 -11.75
N GLY A 185 15.72 -17.80 -12.55
CA GLY A 185 15.50 -16.47 -13.10
C GLY A 185 15.92 -15.35 -12.15
N GLY A 186 16.16 -14.19 -12.71
CA GLY A 186 16.68 -13.01 -12.04
C GLY A 186 15.63 -11.92 -11.84
N ARG A 187 16.14 -10.70 -11.67
CA ARG A 187 15.34 -9.48 -11.44
C ARG A 187 14.34 -9.16 -12.55
N ASP A 188 14.67 -9.54 -13.79
CA ASP A 188 13.85 -9.23 -14.97
C ASP A 188 12.72 -10.24 -15.19
N ALA A 189 12.70 -11.36 -14.42
CA ALA A 189 11.60 -12.30 -14.46
C ALA A 189 10.30 -11.60 -13.97
N VAL A 190 9.17 -11.93 -14.61
CA VAL A 190 7.84 -11.45 -14.20
C VAL A 190 7.52 -12.03 -12.82
N ALA A 191 7.21 -11.17 -11.87
CA ALA A 191 6.82 -11.54 -10.51
C ALA A 191 5.30 -11.63 -10.36
N THR A 192 4.57 -10.78 -11.08
CA THR A 192 3.12 -10.70 -11.00
C THR A 192 2.50 -10.07 -12.24
N VAL A 193 1.24 -10.41 -12.52
CA VAL A 193 0.39 -9.75 -13.51
C VAL A 193 -0.80 -9.13 -12.81
N LEU A 194 -0.91 -7.80 -12.88
CA LEU A 194 -1.98 -7.04 -12.23
C LEU A 194 -3.00 -6.59 -13.29
N TYR A 195 -4.26 -6.89 -13.06
CA TYR A 195 -5.32 -6.53 -13.99
C TYR A 195 -5.96 -5.18 -13.64
N THR A 196 -5.93 -4.25 -14.60
CA THR A 196 -6.55 -2.92 -14.48
C THR A 196 -7.81 -2.85 -15.36
N SER A 197 -8.79 -2.01 -14.93
CA SER A 197 -9.95 -1.71 -15.77
C SER A 197 -9.49 -0.94 -17.01
N GLY A 198 -9.45 -1.62 -18.16
CA GLY A 198 -9.08 -0.99 -19.43
C GLY A 198 -10.12 0.04 -19.88
N THR A 199 -9.69 1.07 -20.60
CA THR A 199 -10.57 2.09 -21.23
C THR A 199 -11.53 1.48 -22.27
N THR A 200 -11.25 0.27 -22.72
CA THR A 200 -12.04 -0.48 -23.72
C THR A 200 -13.05 -1.45 -23.10
N GLY A 201 -13.21 -1.44 -21.77
CA GLY A 201 -14.14 -2.31 -21.03
C GLY A 201 -13.59 -3.69 -20.69
N GLN A 202 -12.53 -4.18 -21.34
CA GLN A 202 -11.84 -5.42 -20.98
C GLN A 202 -10.66 -5.11 -20.06
N PRO A 203 -10.44 -5.90 -18.99
CA PRO A 203 -9.26 -5.74 -18.14
C PRO A 203 -7.96 -5.95 -18.93
N LYS A 204 -6.94 -5.19 -18.60
CA LYS A 204 -5.60 -5.33 -19.18
C LYS A 204 -4.63 -5.84 -18.15
N GLY A 205 -3.91 -6.93 -18.45
CA GLY A 205 -2.84 -7.47 -17.62
C GLY A 205 -1.59 -6.60 -17.73
N VAL A 206 -1.08 -6.15 -16.59
CA VAL A 206 0.16 -5.38 -16.44
C VAL A 206 1.19 -6.28 -15.76
N PRO A 207 2.16 -6.84 -16.50
CA PRO A 207 3.23 -7.62 -15.90
C PRO A 207 4.22 -6.70 -15.19
N LEU A 208 4.55 -7.04 -13.94
CA LEU A 208 5.60 -6.38 -13.18
C LEU A 208 6.71 -7.39 -12.85
N THR A 209 7.96 -6.99 -13.06
CA THR A 209 9.13 -7.81 -12.77
C THR A 209 9.53 -7.71 -11.30
N HIS A 210 10.39 -8.62 -10.84
CA HIS A 210 11.00 -8.50 -9.52
C HIS A 210 11.78 -7.18 -9.37
N ALA A 211 12.46 -6.71 -10.43
CA ALA A 211 13.15 -5.42 -10.42
C ALA A 211 12.20 -4.25 -10.14
N ASN A 212 11.01 -4.25 -10.76
CA ASN A 212 10.00 -3.22 -10.54
C ASN A 212 9.56 -3.15 -9.07
N LEU A 213 9.24 -4.30 -8.47
CA LEU A 213 8.79 -4.38 -7.08
C LEU A 213 9.93 -4.05 -6.11
N LEU A 214 11.15 -4.54 -6.33
CA LEU A 214 12.32 -4.23 -5.51
C LEU A 214 12.68 -2.74 -5.54
N HIS A 215 12.49 -2.08 -6.70
CA HIS A 215 12.65 -0.62 -6.80
C HIS A 215 11.67 0.09 -5.86
N GLN A 216 10.39 -0.31 -5.84
CA GLN A 216 9.40 0.28 -4.94
C GLN A 216 9.75 0.02 -3.47
N MET A 217 10.06 -1.24 -3.13
CA MET A 217 10.43 -1.63 -1.76
C MET A 217 11.64 -0.84 -1.23
N SER A 218 12.62 -0.53 -2.06
CA SER A 218 13.78 0.28 -1.65
C SER A 218 13.52 1.78 -1.68
N SER A 219 12.81 2.28 -2.69
CA SER A 219 12.63 3.71 -2.94
C SER A 219 11.65 4.36 -1.98
N LEU A 220 10.63 3.64 -1.49
CA LEU A 220 9.64 4.16 -0.54
C LEU A 220 10.26 4.57 0.81
N ALA A 221 11.46 4.12 1.11
CA ALA A 221 12.23 4.56 2.28
C ALA A 221 12.49 6.10 2.32
N CYS A 222 12.40 6.81 1.18
CA CYS A 222 12.47 8.28 1.19
C CYS A 222 11.18 8.95 1.69
N VAL A 223 10.07 8.22 1.78
CA VAL A 223 8.77 8.71 2.25
C VAL A 223 8.54 8.35 3.71
N ALA A 224 8.80 7.09 4.07
CA ALA A 224 8.55 6.55 5.39
C ALA A 224 9.75 5.68 5.83
N TYR A 225 10.09 5.76 7.09
CA TYR A 225 11.23 5.02 7.68
C TYR A 225 10.85 4.48 9.05
N PRO A 226 9.94 3.49 9.08
CA PRO A 226 9.54 2.86 10.32
C PRO A 226 10.67 2.02 10.91
N GLU A 227 10.65 1.83 12.23
CA GLU A 227 11.54 0.89 12.90
C GLU A 227 10.93 -0.53 12.89
N PRO A 228 11.76 -1.59 12.96
CA PRO A 228 11.26 -2.96 13.06
C PRO A 228 10.28 -3.14 14.24
N GLY A 229 9.22 -3.92 14.04
CA GLY A 229 8.13 -4.10 15.01
C GLY A 229 7.10 -2.96 15.01
N ALA A 230 7.31 -1.89 14.26
CA ALA A 230 6.34 -0.80 14.19
C ALA A 230 5.02 -1.29 13.59
N PRO A 231 3.86 -0.95 14.20
CA PRO A 231 2.55 -1.43 13.72
C PRO A 231 2.12 -0.68 12.47
N VAL A 232 1.69 -1.42 11.45
CA VAL A 232 1.06 -0.90 10.24
C VAL A 232 -0.30 -1.56 10.03
N LEU A 233 -1.23 -0.85 9.39
CA LEU A 233 -2.58 -1.36 9.16
C LEU A 233 -2.85 -1.43 7.65
N SER A 234 -3.11 -2.65 7.16
CA SER A 234 -3.43 -2.95 5.77
C SER A 234 -4.94 -3.04 5.59
N VAL A 235 -5.52 -2.15 4.78
CA VAL A 235 -6.98 -2.02 4.60
C VAL A 235 -7.39 -2.00 3.13
N LEU A 236 -6.49 -1.65 2.23
CA LEU A 236 -6.78 -1.64 0.80
C LEU A 236 -6.56 -3.04 0.20
N PRO A 237 -7.18 -3.35 -0.94
CA PRO A 237 -7.00 -4.63 -1.60
C PRO A 237 -5.55 -4.86 -2.06
N ILE A 238 -4.93 -5.95 -1.59
CA ILE A 238 -3.53 -6.29 -1.89
C ILE A 238 -3.31 -6.69 -3.36
N TRP A 239 -4.37 -7.08 -4.04
CA TRP A 239 -4.36 -7.34 -5.48
C TRP A 239 -4.29 -6.05 -6.34
N HIS A 240 -4.25 -4.86 -5.72
CA HIS A 240 -3.86 -3.61 -6.36
C HIS A 240 -2.38 -3.29 -6.10
N ALA A 241 -1.69 -2.81 -7.13
CA ALA A 241 -0.26 -2.46 -7.07
C ALA A 241 0.10 -1.56 -5.88
N TYR A 242 -0.76 -0.61 -5.54
CA TYR A 242 -0.51 0.37 -4.49
C TYR A 242 -0.43 -0.25 -3.10
N GLU A 243 -1.44 -1.02 -2.67
CA GLU A 243 -1.40 -1.71 -1.36
C GLU A 243 -0.29 -2.74 -1.34
N ARG A 244 -0.11 -3.49 -2.43
CA ARG A 244 0.92 -4.52 -2.53
C ARG A 244 2.32 -3.95 -2.34
N SER A 245 2.65 -2.85 -3.01
CA SER A 245 3.94 -2.18 -2.85
C SER A 245 4.14 -1.61 -1.45
N ALA A 246 3.10 -1.03 -0.85
CA ALA A 246 3.13 -0.55 0.53
C ALA A 246 3.33 -1.70 1.52
N SER A 247 2.59 -2.81 1.36
CA SER A 247 2.71 -4.02 2.18
C SER A 247 4.12 -4.60 2.12
N TYR A 248 4.65 -4.82 0.93
CA TYR A 248 6.01 -5.34 0.75
C TYR A 248 7.07 -4.41 1.35
N PHE A 249 6.92 -3.10 1.15
CA PHE A 249 7.82 -2.12 1.73
C PHE A 249 7.80 -2.17 3.27
N PHE A 250 6.64 -2.08 3.89
CA PHE A 250 6.55 -2.09 5.36
C PHE A 250 7.02 -3.42 5.97
N LEU A 251 6.69 -4.55 5.35
CA LEU A 251 7.21 -5.85 5.77
C LEU A 251 8.73 -5.91 5.61
N SER A 252 9.30 -5.39 4.51
CA SER A 252 10.76 -5.34 4.33
C SER A 252 11.49 -4.45 5.34
N CYS A 253 10.76 -3.50 5.98
CA CYS A 253 11.25 -2.74 7.12
C CYS A 253 11.19 -3.50 8.45
N GLY A 254 10.65 -4.73 8.47
CA GLY A 254 10.42 -5.49 9.71
C GLY A 254 9.17 -5.04 10.48
N CYS A 255 8.23 -4.30 9.87
CA CYS A 255 6.99 -3.85 10.52
C CYS A 255 6.05 -5.02 10.82
N THR A 256 5.21 -4.85 11.83
CA THR A 256 4.08 -5.76 12.10
C THR A 256 2.84 -5.29 11.35
N GLN A 257 2.42 -6.04 10.34
CA GLN A 257 1.26 -5.71 9.51
C GLN A 257 -0.02 -6.38 10.04
N THR A 258 -1.02 -5.58 10.42
CA THR A 258 -2.35 -6.08 10.77
C THR A 258 -3.28 -5.92 9.57
N TYR A 259 -3.92 -7.02 9.15
CA TYR A 259 -4.97 -6.98 8.13
C TYR A 259 -6.31 -6.56 8.75
N THR A 260 -7.00 -5.63 8.11
CA THR A 260 -8.32 -5.16 8.53
C THR A 260 -9.24 -4.96 7.32
N THR A 261 -10.50 -4.67 7.59
CA THR A 261 -11.50 -4.32 6.57
C THR A 261 -12.07 -2.93 6.84
N ILE A 262 -12.68 -2.31 5.84
CA ILE A 262 -13.37 -1.01 6.02
C ILE A 262 -14.38 -1.06 7.18
N LYS A 263 -15.09 -2.20 7.35
CA LYS A 263 -16.08 -2.38 8.44
C LYS A 263 -15.45 -2.41 9.83
N GLN A 264 -14.24 -2.94 9.96
CA GLN A 264 -13.51 -3.10 11.24
C GLN A 264 -12.56 -1.94 11.54
N LEU A 265 -12.23 -1.13 10.53
CA LEU A 265 -11.21 -0.08 10.62
C LEU A 265 -11.37 0.83 11.84
N LYS A 266 -12.60 1.27 12.13
CA LYS A 266 -12.89 2.15 13.28
C LYS A 266 -12.53 1.50 14.62
N LYS A 267 -12.65 0.18 14.74
CA LYS A 267 -12.30 -0.59 15.94
C LYS A 267 -10.81 -0.87 16.01
N ASP A 268 -10.20 -1.11 14.86
CA ASP A 268 -8.79 -1.50 14.79
C ASP A 268 -7.83 -0.33 14.92
N LEU A 269 -8.17 0.86 14.44
CA LEU A 269 -7.33 2.05 14.58
C LEU A 269 -6.88 2.32 16.04
N PRO A 270 -7.75 2.38 17.05
CA PRO A 270 -7.34 2.59 18.43
C PRO A 270 -6.65 1.36 19.05
N ARG A 271 -6.91 0.14 18.56
CA ARG A 271 -6.32 -1.11 19.03
C ARG A 271 -4.89 -1.29 18.51
N VAL A 272 -4.72 -1.15 17.19
CA VAL A 272 -3.42 -1.35 16.51
C VAL A 272 -2.51 -0.13 16.68
N ARG A 273 -3.10 1.08 16.69
CA ARG A 273 -2.38 2.36 16.76
C ARG A 273 -1.28 2.47 15.69
N PRO A 274 -1.63 2.31 14.41
CA PRO A 274 -0.65 2.21 13.35
C PRO A 274 0.18 3.49 13.23
N ILE A 275 1.46 3.33 12.87
CA ILE A 275 2.32 4.44 12.50
C ILE A 275 2.21 4.78 11.01
N ALA A 276 1.77 3.83 10.19
CA ALA A 276 1.62 3.99 8.76
C ALA A 276 0.39 3.25 8.23
N MET A 277 -0.20 3.81 7.19
CA MET A 277 -1.30 3.22 6.43
C MET A 277 -1.24 3.69 4.97
N ALA A 278 -1.40 2.76 4.03
CA ALA A 278 -1.80 3.09 2.67
C ALA A 278 -3.33 3.29 2.65
N THR A 279 -3.78 4.36 2.02
CA THR A 279 -5.18 4.78 2.03
C THR A 279 -5.59 5.41 0.69
N VAL A 280 -6.88 5.65 0.54
CA VAL A 280 -7.45 6.38 -0.61
C VAL A 280 -8.22 7.61 -0.15
N PRO A 281 -8.42 8.64 -0.98
CA PRO A 281 -9.12 9.88 -0.61
C PRO A 281 -10.50 9.63 0.01
N ARG A 282 -11.28 8.70 -0.54
CA ARG A 282 -12.62 8.35 -0.03
C ARG A 282 -12.63 7.90 1.43
N LEU A 283 -11.54 7.26 1.89
CA LEU A 283 -11.43 6.87 3.30
C LEU A 283 -11.37 8.10 4.20
N TRP A 284 -10.55 9.09 3.83
CA TRP A 284 -10.41 10.33 4.58
C TRP A 284 -11.68 11.18 4.55
N GLU A 285 -12.38 11.22 3.42
CA GLU A 285 -13.71 11.84 3.29
C GLU A 285 -14.73 11.21 4.25
N ALA A 286 -14.79 9.87 4.29
CA ALA A 286 -15.68 9.15 5.20
C ALA A 286 -15.32 9.38 6.68
N VAL A 287 -14.02 9.43 7.02
CA VAL A 287 -13.56 9.73 8.38
C VAL A 287 -13.95 11.16 8.80
N GLN A 288 -13.79 12.15 7.93
CA GLN A 288 -14.18 13.52 8.19
C GLN A 288 -15.70 13.68 8.29
N ALA A 289 -16.48 13.04 7.41
CA ALA A 289 -17.93 13.04 7.47
C ALA A 289 -18.43 12.44 8.80
N GLY A 290 -17.84 11.31 9.23
CA GLY A 290 -18.15 10.71 10.53
C GLY A 290 -17.82 11.62 11.72
N PHE A 291 -16.76 12.43 11.63
CA PHE A 291 -16.48 13.46 12.63
C PHE A 291 -17.58 14.55 12.66
N GLU A 292 -17.99 15.04 11.49
CA GLU A 292 -19.06 16.07 11.41
C GLU A 292 -20.39 15.55 11.97
N ASP A 293 -20.73 14.29 11.73
CA ASP A 293 -21.96 13.68 12.26
C ASP A 293 -21.90 13.56 13.80
N VAL A 294 -20.78 13.14 14.35
CA VAL A 294 -20.59 13.14 15.82
C VAL A 294 -20.63 14.57 16.37
N LEU A 295 -20.04 15.54 15.67
CA LEU A 295 -20.05 16.94 16.11
C LEU A 295 -21.48 17.50 16.23
N LYS A 296 -22.37 17.14 15.31
CA LYS A 296 -23.81 17.56 15.34
C LYS A 296 -24.55 17.07 16.59
N THR A 297 -24.10 15.98 17.22
CA THR A 297 -24.73 15.45 18.46
C THR A 297 -24.34 16.22 19.71
N PHE A 298 -23.36 17.12 19.65
CA PHE A 298 -22.92 17.91 20.81
C PHE A 298 -23.80 19.15 21.02
N PRO A 299 -23.86 19.70 22.27
CA PRO A 299 -24.53 20.97 22.53
C PRO A 299 -23.98 22.11 21.63
N PRO A 300 -24.83 23.10 21.23
CA PRO A 300 -24.43 24.16 20.31
C PRO A 300 -23.18 24.97 20.75
N SER A 301 -23.02 25.19 22.06
CA SER A 301 -21.84 25.86 22.63
C SER A 301 -20.54 25.07 22.34
N ARG A 302 -20.58 23.75 22.54
CA ARG A 302 -19.45 22.86 22.29
C ARG A 302 -19.14 22.74 20.80
N GLN A 303 -20.18 22.70 19.94
CA GLN A 303 -20.00 22.73 18.49
C GLN A 303 -19.25 24.00 18.06
N ARG A 304 -19.71 25.18 18.54
CA ARG A 304 -19.07 26.48 18.25
C ARG A 304 -17.61 26.50 18.71
N LEU A 305 -17.31 26.02 19.90
CA LEU A 305 -15.94 25.95 20.44
C LEU A 305 -15.03 25.07 19.56
N LEU A 306 -15.48 23.87 19.22
CA LEU A 306 -14.70 22.94 18.38
C LEU A 306 -14.48 23.49 16.96
N ARG A 307 -15.50 24.10 16.34
CA ARG A 307 -15.37 24.75 15.03
C ARG A 307 -14.42 25.95 15.07
N ALA A 308 -14.45 26.77 16.12
CA ALA A 308 -13.53 27.89 16.31
C ALA A 308 -12.09 27.41 16.51
N ALA A 309 -11.88 26.38 17.34
CA ALA A 309 -10.56 25.75 17.52
C ALA A 309 -10.01 25.16 16.21
N LEU A 310 -10.87 24.49 15.42
CA LEU A 310 -10.50 23.93 14.12
C LEU A 310 -10.11 25.03 13.13
N ALA A 311 -10.93 26.09 13.01
CA ALA A 311 -10.65 27.22 12.14
C ALA A 311 -9.35 27.94 12.52
N ASN A 312 -9.10 28.17 13.82
CA ASN A 312 -7.84 28.74 14.28
C ASN A 312 -6.64 27.85 13.96
N SER A 313 -6.75 26.54 14.22
CA SER A 313 -5.67 25.58 13.89
C SER A 313 -5.39 25.53 12.40
N ALA A 314 -6.41 25.49 11.54
CA ALA A 314 -6.26 25.51 10.10
C ALA A 314 -5.57 26.79 9.61
N ALA A 315 -5.96 27.96 10.15
CA ALA A 315 -5.34 29.24 9.81
C ALA A 315 -3.88 29.33 10.30
N GLN A 316 -3.59 28.81 11.51
CA GLN A 316 -2.23 28.74 12.06
C GLN A 316 -1.33 27.83 11.17
N ARG A 317 -1.79 26.63 10.83
CA ARG A 317 -1.03 25.69 9.96
C ARG A 317 -0.80 26.29 8.56
N LYS A 318 -1.79 26.95 7.98
CA LYS A 318 -1.65 27.67 6.71
C LYS A 318 -0.58 28.77 6.82
N ALA A 319 -0.58 29.57 7.89
CA ALA A 319 0.40 30.60 8.13
C ALA A 319 1.83 30.02 8.25
N VAL A 320 1.99 28.91 8.98
CA VAL A 320 3.29 28.20 9.08
C VAL A 320 3.78 27.72 7.71
N ARG A 321 2.92 27.11 6.89
CA ARG A 321 3.31 26.71 5.52
C ARG A 321 3.74 27.90 4.67
N THR A 322 2.99 28.99 4.75
CA THR A 322 3.31 30.24 4.01
C THR A 322 4.67 30.78 4.45
N ALA A 323 4.93 30.84 5.75
CA ALA A 323 6.22 31.29 6.31
C ALA A 323 7.40 30.41 5.86
N ARG A 324 7.17 29.10 5.75
CA ARG A 324 8.16 28.10 5.29
C ARG A 324 8.26 27.98 3.77
N ASN A 325 7.51 28.76 3.01
CA ASN A 325 7.40 28.68 1.55
C ASN A 325 6.98 27.28 1.04
N LEU A 326 6.10 26.59 1.78
CA LEU A 326 5.55 25.28 1.45
C LEU A 326 4.19 25.43 0.75
N LEU A 327 4.15 26.20 -0.31
CA LEU A 327 2.98 26.45 -1.16
C LEU A 327 3.35 26.16 -2.63
N LEU A 328 2.34 25.97 -3.46
CA LEU A 328 2.54 25.80 -4.91
C LEU A 328 3.15 27.06 -5.56
N GLU A 329 2.76 28.23 -5.04
CA GLU A 329 3.26 29.52 -5.48
C GLU A 329 4.33 30.03 -4.51
N PRO A 330 5.50 30.48 -5.00
CA PRO A 330 6.50 31.13 -4.16
C PRO A 330 5.94 32.37 -3.48
N VAL A 331 6.29 32.57 -2.23
CA VAL A 331 5.84 33.69 -1.43
C VAL A 331 6.97 34.71 -1.26
N SER A 332 6.66 35.99 -1.46
CA SER A 332 7.62 37.09 -1.25
C SER A 332 8.15 37.13 0.19
N ALA A 333 9.32 37.72 0.40
CA ALA A 333 9.91 37.85 1.74
C ALA A 333 8.96 38.57 2.72
N SER A 334 8.32 39.64 2.28
CA SER A 334 7.32 40.38 3.08
C SER A 334 6.08 39.56 3.38
N GLY A 335 5.64 38.73 2.43
CA GLY A 335 4.55 37.77 2.63
C GLY A 335 4.88 36.73 3.68
N ARG A 336 6.10 36.18 3.64
CA ARG A 336 6.58 35.22 4.65
C ARG A 336 6.68 35.83 6.04
N LEU A 337 7.19 37.08 6.14
CA LEU A 337 7.27 37.79 7.43
C LEU A 337 5.88 38.01 8.04
N ARG A 338 4.90 38.49 7.24
CA ARG A 338 3.50 38.62 7.69
C ARG A 338 2.92 37.30 8.12
N ALA A 339 3.24 36.22 7.43
CA ALA A 339 2.80 34.86 7.78
C ALA A 339 3.41 34.39 9.10
N CYS A 340 4.68 34.70 9.40
CA CYS A 340 5.31 34.46 10.71
C CYS A 340 4.53 35.16 11.84
N GLY A 341 4.20 36.43 11.68
CA GLY A 341 3.39 37.18 12.65
C GLY A 341 2.00 36.56 12.86
N SER A 342 1.32 36.20 11.78
CA SER A 342 0.01 35.51 11.85
C SER A 342 0.11 34.14 12.53
N ALA A 343 1.18 33.37 12.27
CA ALA A 343 1.40 32.08 12.91
C ALA A 343 1.64 32.23 14.40
N ALA A 344 2.45 33.20 14.82
CA ALA A 344 2.74 33.51 16.20
C ALA A 344 1.49 33.95 16.99
N LEU A 345 0.68 34.83 16.40
CA LEU A 345 -0.57 35.31 17.03
C LEU A 345 -1.57 34.17 17.28
N ARG A 346 -1.65 33.21 16.38
CA ARG A 346 -2.60 32.06 16.47
C ARG A 346 -2.06 30.88 17.28
N TRP A 347 -0.74 30.89 17.55
CA TRP A 347 -0.06 29.77 18.18
C TRP A 347 -0.62 29.41 19.57
N PRO A 348 -0.93 30.37 20.51
CA PRO A 348 -1.42 30.01 21.82
C PRO A 348 -2.70 29.17 21.81
N LEU A 349 -3.70 29.59 21.01
CA LEU A 349 -4.95 28.83 20.87
C LEU A 349 -4.75 27.50 20.16
N HIS A 350 -3.87 27.48 19.16
CA HIS A 350 -3.51 26.22 18.47
C HIS A 350 -2.78 25.26 19.42
N ALA A 351 -1.85 25.76 20.23
CA ALA A 351 -1.14 24.96 21.25
C ALA A 351 -2.12 24.36 22.26
N LEU A 352 -3.03 25.18 22.78
CA LEU A 352 -4.07 24.70 23.70
C LEU A 352 -4.95 23.61 23.08
N ALA A 353 -5.40 23.80 21.84
CA ALA A 353 -6.17 22.79 21.11
C ALA A 353 -5.34 21.51 20.85
N SER A 354 -4.05 21.67 20.54
CA SER A 354 -3.14 20.57 20.24
C SER A 354 -2.79 19.72 21.46
N THR A 355 -2.87 20.28 22.66
CA THR A 355 -2.64 19.57 23.93
C THR A 355 -3.91 18.97 24.52
N LEU A 356 -5.05 19.66 24.43
CA LEU A 356 -6.28 19.26 25.14
C LEU A 356 -7.33 18.61 24.23
N ILE A 357 -7.44 19.01 22.94
CA ILE A 357 -8.51 18.59 22.06
C ILE A 357 -8.04 17.58 21.02
N TRP A 358 -7.02 17.93 20.22
CA TRP A 358 -6.58 17.14 19.07
C TRP A 358 -6.00 15.77 19.44
N PRO A 359 -5.31 15.52 20.58
CA PRO A 359 -4.83 14.19 20.91
C PRO A 359 -5.96 13.16 21.07
N LYS A 360 -7.08 13.56 21.66
CA LYS A 360 -8.26 12.68 21.78
C LYS A 360 -8.88 12.40 20.41
N LEU A 361 -8.99 13.43 19.57
CA LEU A 361 -9.53 13.30 18.23
C LEU A 361 -8.60 12.43 17.35
N ARG A 362 -7.27 12.69 17.33
CA ARG A 362 -6.30 11.86 16.60
C ARG A 362 -6.38 10.39 17.00
N ARG A 363 -6.52 10.10 18.31
CA ARG A 363 -6.66 8.73 18.82
C ARG A 363 -7.89 8.04 18.21
N GLN A 364 -8.99 8.75 18.08
CA GLN A 364 -10.24 8.21 17.51
C GLN A 364 -10.15 8.07 15.97
N LEU A 365 -9.57 9.06 15.28
CA LEU A 365 -9.54 9.10 13.81
C LEU A 365 -8.43 8.24 13.21
N SER A 366 -7.32 8.02 13.92
CA SER A 366 -6.11 7.40 13.35
C SER A 366 -5.29 6.55 14.34
N GLY A 367 -5.83 6.20 15.50
CA GLY A 367 -5.08 5.50 16.55
C GLY A 367 -4.09 6.37 17.33
N GLY A 368 -3.87 7.63 16.92
CA GLY A 368 -3.09 8.64 17.63
C GLY A 368 -1.58 8.64 17.36
N GLN A 369 -1.04 7.65 16.66
CA GLN A 369 0.40 7.53 16.37
C GLN A 369 0.73 7.60 14.88
N LEU A 370 -0.25 7.84 14.02
CA LEU A 370 -0.11 7.80 12.57
C LEU A 370 0.85 8.89 12.06
N ALA A 371 2.07 8.50 11.76
CA ALA A 371 3.13 9.35 11.23
C ALA A 371 3.16 9.40 9.71
N TYR A 372 2.75 8.29 9.06
CA TYR A 372 2.79 8.13 7.60
C TYR A 372 1.40 7.77 7.04
N PRO A 373 0.43 8.70 7.07
CA PRO A 373 -0.87 8.53 6.40
C PRO A 373 -0.71 8.79 4.91
N ILE A 374 -0.44 7.76 4.12
CA ILE A 374 -0.21 7.91 2.68
C ILE A 374 -1.54 7.74 1.95
N SER A 375 -1.91 8.71 1.11
CA SER A 375 -3.14 8.69 0.30
C SER A 375 -2.78 8.63 -1.18
N GLY A 376 -3.24 7.57 -1.87
CA GLY A 376 -2.98 7.35 -3.30
C GLY A 376 -4.24 6.97 -4.07
N GLY A 377 -4.10 6.71 -5.37
CA GLY A 377 -5.21 6.28 -6.23
C GLY A 377 -6.23 7.35 -6.61
N GLY A 378 -6.03 8.62 -6.19
CA GLY A 378 -6.90 9.74 -6.55
C GLY A 378 -6.47 11.05 -5.90
N ALA A 379 -7.04 12.15 -6.38
CA ALA A 379 -6.80 13.47 -5.81
C ALA A 379 -7.58 13.64 -4.49
N ILE A 380 -6.91 14.16 -3.46
CA ILE A 380 -7.58 14.51 -2.21
C ILE A 380 -8.17 15.92 -2.30
N ALA A 381 -9.40 16.08 -1.81
CA ALA A 381 -10.06 17.37 -1.79
C ALA A 381 -9.31 18.35 -0.83
N PRO A 382 -9.09 19.62 -1.23
CA PRO A 382 -8.31 20.57 -0.43
C PRO A 382 -8.85 20.81 0.99
N HIS A 383 -10.16 20.77 1.18
CA HIS A 383 -10.77 20.94 2.50
C HIS A 383 -10.54 19.73 3.41
N ILE A 384 -10.50 18.51 2.86
CA ILE A 384 -10.14 17.27 3.59
C ILE A 384 -8.69 17.35 4.06
N ASP A 385 -7.78 17.66 3.14
CA ASP A 385 -6.35 17.80 3.42
C ASP A 385 -6.10 18.88 4.52
N ALA A 386 -6.81 20.01 4.45
CA ALA A 386 -6.73 21.07 5.46
C ALA A 386 -7.31 20.68 6.82
N PHE A 387 -8.40 19.91 6.85
CA PHE A 387 -9.01 19.41 8.08
C PHE A 387 -8.03 18.51 8.85
N PHE A 388 -7.44 17.52 8.18
CA PHE A 388 -6.52 16.59 8.83
C PHE A 388 -5.25 17.28 9.31
N GLU A 389 -4.70 18.23 8.54
CA GLU A 389 -3.59 19.05 8.98
C GLU A 389 -3.92 19.86 10.24
N ALA A 390 -5.10 20.48 10.29
CA ALA A 390 -5.50 21.30 11.44
C ALA A 390 -5.54 20.50 12.75
N VAL A 391 -5.91 19.22 12.69
CA VAL A 391 -5.92 18.31 13.85
C VAL A 391 -4.58 17.60 14.06
N GLY A 392 -3.59 17.83 13.18
CA GLY A 392 -2.23 17.29 13.32
C GLY A 392 -2.03 15.90 12.70
N ILE A 393 -2.81 15.54 11.67
CA ILE A 393 -2.61 14.39 10.80
C ILE A 393 -2.18 14.91 9.43
N GLU A 394 -0.92 14.75 9.08
CA GLU A 394 -0.37 15.31 7.84
C GLU A 394 -0.43 14.28 6.71
N LEU A 395 -1.49 14.33 5.90
CA LEU A 395 -1.66 13.41 4.78
C LEU A 395 -0.55 13.57 3.73
N LEU A 396 0.07 12.44 3.36
CA LEU A 396 1.07 12.36 2.29
C LEU A 396 0.39 11.83 1.04
N VAL A 397 0.34 12.65 -0.02
CA VAL A 397 -0.29 12.22 -1.28
C VAL A 397 0.76 11.63 -2.20
N GLY A 398 0.48 10.40 -2.67
CA GLY A 398 1.26 9.69 -3.68
C GLY A 398 0.55 9.69 -5.03
N TYR A 399 1.32 9.69 -6.11
CA TYR A 399 0.86 9.56 -7.48
C TYR A 399 1.59 8.42 -8.17
N GLY A 400 0.86 7.69 -8.98
CA GLY A 400 1.37 6.60 -9.80
C GLY A 400 0.26 5.82 -10.50
N LEU A 401 0.65 4.82 -11.27
CA LEU A 401 -0.19 3.93 -12.06
C LEU A 401 0.28 2.50 -11.83
N THR A 402 -0.56 1.52 -12.08
CA THR A 402 -0.13 0.10 -12.04
C THR A 402 1.07 -0.13 -12.95
N GLU A 403 1.05 0.47 -14.14
CA GLU A 403 2.10 0.39 -15.15
C GLU A 403 3.43 1.06 -14.73
N THR A 404 3.42 1.86 -13.64
CA THR A 404 4.62 2.50 -13.09
C THR A 404 5.12 1.85 -11.79
N SER A 405 4.57 0.70 -11.39
CA SER A 405 5.04 -0.24 -10.35
C SER A 405 4.78 0.05 -8.87
N PRO A 406 3.95 0.91 -8.34
CA PRO A 406 3.15 1.94 -8.97
C PRO A 406 3.61 3.38 -8.69
N VAL A 407 4.34 3.65 -7.57
CA VAL A 407 4.54 5.02 -7.06
C VAL A 407 5.67 5.72 -7.81
N VAL A 408 5.36 6.83 -8.48
CA VAL A 408 6.36 7.65 -9.18
C VAL A 408 6.67 8.95 -8.46
N SER A 409 5.74 9.47 -7.65
CA SER A 409 5.99 10.60 -6.76
C SER A 409 5.18 10.50 -5.48
N CYS A 410 5.66 11.12 -4.41
CA CYS A 410 4.96 11.22 -3.15
C CYS A 410 5.39 12.49 -2.39
N ARG A 411 4.47 13.10 -1.65
CA ARG A 411 4.80 14.16 -0.70
C ARG A 411 5.73 13.63 0.38
N ARG A 412 6.66 14.45 0.85
CA ARG A 412 7.58 14.10 1.91
C ARG A 412 7.12 14.69 3.25
N PRO A 413 7.33 14.04 4.40
CA PRO A 413 6.97 14.60 5.71
C PRO A 413 7.59 15.97 5.96
N TRP A 414 8.80 16.21 5.48
CA TRP A 414 9.52 17.48 5.62
C TRP A 414 9.14 18.52 4.57
N ARG A 415 8.54 18.12 3.45
CA ARG A 415 8.11 18.99 2.32
C ARG A 415 6.74 18.56 1.81
N ASN A 416 5.73 18.79 2.65
CA ASN A 416 4.35 18.48 2.33
C ASN A 416 3.65 19.70 1.71
N ILE A 417 3.80 19.89 0.40
CA ILE A 417 3.16 20.96 -0.35
C ILE A 417 1.76 20.50 -0.76
N ARG A 418 0.74 21.15 -0.21
CA ARG A 418 -0.66 20.81 -0.50
C ARG A 418 -1.04 21.19 -1.92
N GLY A 419 -1.86 20.34 -2.57
CA GLY A 419 -2.21 20.46 -3.98
C GLY A 419 -1.17 19.89 -4.95
N SER A 420 0.01 19.42 -4.46
CA SER A 420 0.98 18.71 -5.28
C SER A 420 0.90 17.20 -5.08
N SER A 421 1.46 16.44 -6.02
CA SER A 421 1.72 14.99 -5.91
C SER A 421 3.07 14.68 -5.27
N GLY A 422 3.79 15.69 -4.76
CA GLY A 422 5.06 15.55 -4.07
C GLY A 422 6.27 15.55 -4.99
N LEU A 423 7.36 14.97 -4.48
CA LEU A 423 8.64 14.85 -5.19
C LEU A 423 8.75 13.50 -5.89
N PRO A 424 9.50 13.40 -6.99
CA PRO A 424 9.78 12.12 -7.64
C PRO A 424 10.34 11.07 -6.67
N MET A 425 10.10 9.81 -6.97
CA MET A 425 10.80 8.71 -6.31
C MET A 425 12.25 8.66 -6.80
N PRO A 426 13.18 8.08 -6.03
CA PRO A 426 14.55 7.86 -6.52
C PRO A 426 14.55 7.18 -7.88
N GLN A 427 15.47 7.60 -8.75
CA GLN A 427 15.64 7.05 -10.12
C GLN A 427 14.40 7.22 -11.02
N THR A 428 13.50 8.15 -10.69
CA THR A 428 12.33 8.47 -11.51
C THR A 428 12.49 9.85 -12.12
N GLU A 429 12.36 9.96 -13.44
CA GLU A 429 12.36 11.22 -14.18
C GLU A 429 10.96 11.58 -14.64
N PHE A 430 10.61 12.84 -14.53
CA PHE A 430 9.35 13.38 -15.05
C PHE A 430 9.61 14.35 -16.18
N ARG A 431 8.84 14.20 -17.25
CA ARG A 431 8.74 15.19 -18.34
C ARG A 431 7.29 15.55 -18.54
N ILE A 432 7.00 16.84 -18.63
CA ILE A 432 5.69 17.32 -19.06
C ILE A 432 5.84 17.74 -20.51
N VAL A 433 5.07 17.10 -21.36
CA VAL A 433 5.14 17.33 -22.81
C VAL A 433 3.80 17.79 -23.34
N ASP A 434 3.84 18.56 -24.41
CA ASP A 434 2.67 18.93 -25.19
C ASP A 434 2.01 17.65 -25.75
N PRO A 435 0.71 17.45 -25.52
CA PRO A 435 0.02 16.24 -25.95
C PRO A 435 -0.05 16.06 -27.47
N ASP A 436 0.05 17.17 -28.26
CA ASP A 436 -0.12 17.16 -29.70
C ASP A 436 1.20 16.93 -30.44
N ASN A 437 2.30 17.52 -29.97
CA ASN A 437 3.59 17.45 -30.66
C ASN A 437 4.72 16.78 -29.86
N GLY A 438 4.48 16.40 -28.60
CA GLY A 438 5.45 15.69 -27.73
C GLY A 438 6.62 16.56 -27.24
N GLN A 439 6.62 17.88 -27.52
CA GLN A 439 7.71 18.76 -27.09
C GLN A 439 7.66 19.02 -25.58
N PRO A 440 8.81 19.11 -24.90
CA PRO A 440 8.86 19.45 -23.49
C PRO A 440 8.26 20.82 -23.22
N LEU A 441 7.36 20.89 -22.24
CA LEU A 441 6.73 22.13 -21.79
C LEU A 441 7.52 22.78 -20.65
N GLY A 442 7.37 24.10 -20.54
CA GLY A 442 7.98 24.90 -19.50
C GLY A 442 7.23 24.83 -18.16
N PHE A 443 7.80 25.49 -17.15
CA PHE A 443 7.19 25.62 -15.84
C PHE A 443 5.77 26.19 -15.91
N ARG A 444 4.81 25.60 -15.20
CA ARG A 444 3.38 25.97 -15.15
C ARG A 444 2.57 25.73 -16.41
N GLN A 445 3.13 25.12 -17.41
CA GLN A 445 2.35 24.67 -18.56
C GLN A 445 1.72 23.31 -18.28
N ARG A 446 0.47 23.12 -18.71
CA ARG A 446 -0.25 21.85 -18.60
C ARG A 446 0.07 20.97 -19.79
N GLY A 447 0.35 19.69 -19.54
CA GLY A 447 0.65 18.73 -20.59
C GLY A 447 0.51 17.30 -20.13
N ARG A 448 0.96 16.38 -20.99
CA ARG A 448 1.03 14.96 -20.68
C ARG A 448 2.26 14.67 -19.82
N VAL A 449 2.08 13.85 -18.79
CA VAL A 449 3.19 13.33 -17.98
C VAL A 449 3.81 12.15 -18.71
N MET A 450 5.13 12.22 -18.90
CA MET A 450 5.97 11.16 -19.47
C MET A 450 7.00 10.74 -18.45
#